data_73f75bc5aa819e5602a0a9e206a39553
#
_entry.id   73f75bc5aa819e5602a0a9e206a39553
#
_cell.length_a   1.000
_cell.length_b   1.000
_cell.length_c   1.000
_cell.angle_alpha   90.00
_cell.angle_beta   90.00
_cell.angle_gamma   90.00
#
_symmetry.space_group_name_H-M   'P 1'
#
loop_
_entity.id
_entity.type
_entity.pdbx_description
1 polymer ?
#
loop_
_entity_poly.entity_id
_entity_poly.type
_entity_poly.pdbx_seq_one_letter_code
_entity_poly.pdbx_strand_id
1 'polypeptide(L)'
;MWGLDLPLKRPYSLSGGRLHFERLDSTILRLDTDEGLVGWGEGCPWGSTYLPAFAGGIRAGVAELAPTVLGLDPRRTDVVYRAMDLALPGHGYVKSAIDMACWDLAAQAAGLPLCDLLGGRTDGSVRLHSSIPSGTPDELLAEIDLARAEGYTFHSAKIGADVEADVERIRTLDAAMVPGEELTFDVNRSWTPAEAITALNTTREILRVVEQPCETYGQHLA
;
A
#
# COMPACT_ATOMS: atom_id res chain seq x y z
N MET A 1 -0.23 -22.46 -4.45
CA MET A 1 -0.25 -21.08 -4.93
C MET A 1 -1.38 -20.91 -5.93
N TRP A 2 -2.12 -19.79 -5.83
CA TRP A 2 -3.24 -19.43 -6.72
C TRP A 2 -3.12 -17.99 -7.16
N GLY A 3 -3.41 -17.72 -8.43
CA GLY A 3 -3.64 -16.38 -8.93
C GLY A 3 -5.14 -16.06 -8.86
N LEU A 4 -5.50 -14.94 -8.28
CA LEU A 4 -6.87 -14.47 -8.13
C LEU A 4 -7.02 -13.11 -8.80
N ASP A 5 -7.97 -13.00 -9.71
CA ASP A 5 -8.34 -11.74 -10.34
C ASP A 5 -9.57 -11.16 -9.60
N LEU A 6 -9.31 -10.21 -8.70
CA LEU A 6 -10.29 -9.69 -7.75
C LEU A 6 -10.87 -8.37 -8.25
N PRO A 7 -12.17 -8.27 -8.54
CA PRO A 7 -12.80 -7.00 -8.88
C PRO A 7 -12.84 -6.08 -7.66
N LEU A 8 -12.50 -4.81 -7.86
CA LEU A 8 -12.72 -3.78 -6.85
C LEU A 8 -14.22 -3.46 -6.74
N LYS A 9 -14.69 -3.10 -5.56
CA LYS A 9 -16.08 -2.62 -5.36
C LYS A 9 -16.37 -1.36 -6.15
N ARG A 10 -15.37 -0.50 -6.32
CA ARG A 10 -15.37 0.69 -7.18
C ARG A 10 -14.01 0.79 -7.85
N PRO A 11 -13.94 1.26 -9.11
CA PRO A 11 -12.66 1.61 -9.73
C PRO A 11 -11.88 2.58 -8.87
N TYR A 12 -10.57 2.47 -8.90
CA TYR A 12 -9.70 3.32 -8.09
C TYR A 12 -8.65 4.01 -8.96
N SER A 13 -8.59 5.33 -8.86
CA SER A 13 -7.63 6.15 -9.59
C SER A 13 -6.68 6.87 -8.65
N LEU A 14 -5.40 6.92 -9.02
CA LEU A 14 -4.35 7.62 -8.30
C LEU A 14 -3.38 8.30 -9.27
N SER A 15 -2.41 9.04 -8.76
CA SER A 15 -1.45 9.80 -9.56
C SER A 15 -2.15 10.77 -10.54
N GLY A 16 -3.12 11.54 -10.05
CA GLY A 16 -3.90 12.46 -10.88
C GLY A 16 -4.74 11.76 -11.95
N GLY A 17 -5.16 10.51 -11.74
CA GLY A 17 -5.93 9.72 -12.70
C GLY A 17 -5.09 9.00 -13.76
N ARG A 18 -3.76 9.12 -13.71
CA ARG A 18 -2.86 8.43 -14.68
C ARG A 18 -2.86 6.91 -14.48
N LEU A 19 -3.13 6.45 -13.26
CA LEU A 19 -3.24 5.04 -12.92
C LEU A 19 -4.68 4.75 -12.52
N HIS A 20 -5.28 3.76 -13.18
CA HIS A 20 -6.67 3.38 -12.99
C HIS A 20 -6.77 1.86 -12.86
N PHE A 21 -7.43 1.41 -11.81
CA PHE A 21 -7.56 -0.01 -11.48
C PHE A 21 -9.03 -0.36 -11.26
N GLU A 22 -9.49 -1.37 -11.95
CA GLU A 22 -10.82 -1.98 -11.76
C GLU A 22 -10.72 -3.33 -11.06
N ARG A 23 -9.54 -3.95 -11.15
CA ARG A 23 -9.26 -5.29 -10.65
C ARG A 23 -7.84 -5.37 -10.10
N LEU A 24 -7.62 -6.29 -9.16
CA LEU A 24 -6.31 -6.61 -8.61
C LEU A 24 -5.98 -8.08 -8.93
N ASP A 25 -4.84 -8.32 -9.54
CA ASP A 25 -4.28 -9.67 -9.74
C ASP A 25 -3.44 -10.04 -8.51
N SER A 26 -4.05 -10.79 -7.59
CA SER A 26 -3.41 -11.23 -6.35
C SER A 26 -2.89 -12.66 -6.46
N THR A 27 -1.78 -12.93 -5.81
CA THR A 27 -1.20 -14.26 -5.67
C THR A 27 -1.29 -14.70 -4.23
N ILE A 28 -2.07 -15.73 -3.96
CA ILE A 28 -2.18 -16.34 -2.64
C ILE A 28 -1.23 -17.53 -2.56
N LEU A 29 -0.43 -17.55 -1.51
CA LEU A 29 0.50 -18.64 -1.19
C LEU A 29 0.01 -19.40 0.05
N ARG A 30 0.06 -20.71 -0.01
CA ARG A 30 -0.12 -21.60 1.13
C ARG A 30 1.13 -22.44 1.32
N LEU A 31 1.63 -22.51 2.53
CA LEU A 31 2.68 -23.42 2.97
C LEU A 31 2.08 -24.44 3.93
N ASP A 32 2.33 -25.72 3.66
CA ASP A 32 1.95 -26.83 4.53
C ASP A 32 3.19 -27.36 5.22
N THR A 33 3.09 -27.68 6.51
CA THR A 33 4.16 -28.29 7.29
C THR A 33 3.89 -29.78 7.51
N ASP A 34 4.93 -30.54 7.81
CA ASP A 34 4.85 -31.95 8.21
C ASP A 34 4.15 -32.13 9.58
N GLU A 35 4.08 -31.10 10.40
CA GLU A 35 3.33 -31.07 11.67
C GLU A 35 1.84 -30.73 11.47
N GLY A 36 1.37 -30.50 10.25
CA GLY A 36 -0.03 -30.23 9.89
C GLY A 36 -0.46 -28.76 10.05
N LEU A 37 0.46 -27.84 10.34
CA LEU A 37 0.17 -26.42 10.34
C LEU A 37 0.13 -25.90 8.89
N VAL A 38 -0.69 -24.88 8.68
CA VAL A 38 -0.86 -24.23 7.37
C VAL A 38 -0.65 -22.73 7.51
N GLY A 39 0.32 -22.19 6.80
CA GLY A 39 0.59 -20.76 6.75
C GLY A 39 0.16 -20.14 5.42
N TRP A 40 -0.26 -18.88 5.49
CA TRP A 40 -0.75 -18.13 4.35
C TRP A 40 0.03 -16.85 4.12
N GLY A 41 0.27 -16.53 2.86
CA GLY A 41 0.86 -15.27 2.43
C GLY A 41 0.23 -14.77 1.14
N GLU A 42 0.39 -13.49 0.88
CA GLU A 42 -0.16 -12.85 -0.31
C GLU A 42 0.86 -11.93 -0.96
N GLY A 43 0.84 -11.88 -2.29
CA GLY A 43 1.51 -10.88 -3.09
C GLY A 43 0.52 -10.23 -4.05
N CYS A 44 0.19 -8.96 -3.81
CA CYS A 44 -0.76 -8.20 -4.62
C CYS A 44 -0.17 -6.84 -5.01
N PRO A 45 0.59 -6.73 -6.11
CA PRO A 45 1.03 -5.44 -6.62
C PRO A 45 -0.13 -4.68 -7.24
N TRP A 46 -0.06 -3.35 -7.20
CA TRP A 46 -0.99 -2.47 -7.90
C TRP A 46 -0.67 -2.44 -9.40
N GLY A 47 -1.02 -3.50 -10.12
CA GLY A 47 -0.67 -3.67 -11.53
C GLY A 47 0.84 -3.76 -11.77
N SER A 48 1.28 -3.44 -12.99
CA SER A 48 2.70 -3.47 -13.40
C SER A 48 3.31 -2.07 -13.55
N THR A 49 2.57 -1.02 -13.21
CA THR A 49 2.94 0.38 -13.51
C THR A 49 3.18 1.22 -12.25
N TYR A 50 2.73 0.77 -11.10
CA TYR A 50 2.86 1.53 -9.85
C TYR A 50 4.15 1.22 -9.10
N LEU A 51 4.53 -0.03 -8.97
CA LEU A 51 5.77 -0.51 -8.35
C LEU A 51 6.60 -1.29 -9.38
N PRO A 52 7.91 -1.48 -9.15
CA PRO A 52 8.73 -2.39 -9.96
C PRO A 52 8.40 -3.86 -9.63
N ALA A 53 7.12 -4.20 -9.72
CA ALA A 53 6.54 -5.49 -9.34
C ALA A 53 5.33 -5.79 -10.23
N PHE A 54 5.04 -7.05 -10.48
CA PHE A 54 3.82 -7.48 -11.20
C PHE A 54 3.45 -8.91 -10.80
N ALA A 55 2.18 -9.24 -10.87
CA ALA A 55 1.65 -10.52 -10.37
C ALA A 55 2.26 -11.75 -11.05
N GLY A 56 2.50 -11.69 -12.36
CA GLY A 56 3.21 -12.75 -13.08
C GLY A 56 4.63 -12.99 -12.56
N GLY A 57 5.33 -11.89 -12.18
CA GLY A 57 6.66 -11.95 -11.59
C GLY A 57 6.65 -12.57 -10.19
N ILE A 58 5.61 -12.31 -9.39
CA ILE A 58 5.43 -12.97 -8.09
C ILE A 58 5.32 -14.47 -8.29
N ARG A 59 4.42 -14.92 -9.17
CA ARG A 59 4.19 -16.34 -9.41
C ARG A 59 5.43 -17.06 -9.95
N ALA A 60 6.14 -16.44 -10.89
CA ALA A 60 7.38 -16.98 -11.44
C ALA A 60 8.48 -17.05 -10.37
N GLY A 61 8.65 -15.98 -9.59
CA GLY A 61 9.66 -15.93 -8.53
C GLY A 61 9.37 -16.88 -7.37
N VAL A 62 8.11 -17.08 -6.99
CA VAL A 62 7.71 -18.10 -6.01
C VAL A 62 8.05 -19.50 -6.51
N ALA A 63 7.79 -19.80 -7.79
CA ALA A 63 8.14 -21.08 -8.38
C ALA A 63 9.68 -21.32 -8.41
N GLU A 64 10.46 -20.26 -8.67
CA GLU A 64 11.92 -20.30 -8.62
C GLU A 64 12.45 -20.56 -7.20
N LEU A 65 11.85 -19.91 -6.19
CA LEU A 65 12.27 -20.02 -4.79
C LEU A 65 11.78 -21.31 -4.11
N ALA A 66 10.72 -21.93 -4.59
CA ALA A 66 10.11 -23.08 -3.94
C ALA A 66 11.12 -24.23 -3.63
N PRO A 67 12.02 -24.66 -4.55
CA PRO A 67 12.99 -25.69 -4.23
C PRO A 67 13.97 -25.33 -3.10
N THR A 68 14.23 -24.04 -2.92
CA THR A 68 15.14 -23.54 -1.87
C THR A 68 14.45 -23.48 -0.50
N VAL A 69 13.14 -23.25 -0.47
CA VAL A 69 12.37 -23.06 0.76
C VAL A 69 11.83 -24.39 1.30
N LEU A 70 11.46 -25.32 0.42
CA LEU A 70 10.93 -26.61 0.80
C LEU A 70 11.91 -27.39 1.70
N GLY A 71 11.42 -27.88 2.83
CA GLY A 71 12.19 -28.63 3.84
C GLY A 71 12.92 -27.75 4.86
N LEU A 72 12.85 -26.42 4.74
CA LEU A 72 13.33 -25.52 5.80
C LEU A 72 12.30 -25.41 6.92
N ASP A 73 12.77 -25.17 8.14
CA ASP A 73 11.90 -24.85 9.29
C ASP A 73 11.37 -23.41 9.13
N PRO A 74 10.04 -23.22 8.91
CA PRO A 74 9.46 -21.89 8.68
C PRO A 74 9.52 -20.97 9.91
N ARG A 75 9.71 -21.53 11.12
CA ARG A 75 9.86 -20.75 12.36
C ARG A 75 11.19 -19.97 12.39
N ARG A 76 12.14 -20.38 11.58
CA ARG A 76 13.43 -19.71 11.40
C ARG A 76 13.37 -18.72 10.25
N THR A 77 12.53 -17.71 10.39
CA THR A 77 12.21 -16.75 9.31
C THR A 77 13.44 -16.07 8.71
N ASP A 78 14.46 -15.75 9.53
CA ASP A 78 15.72 -15.17 9.06
C ASP A 78 16.55 -16.15 8.21
N VAL A 79 16.52 -17.45 8.52
CA VAL A 79 17.21 -18.49 7.73
C VAL A 79 16.52 -18.68 6.40
N VAL A 80 15.18 -18.74 6.39
CA VAL A 80 14.38 -18.83 5.17
C VAL A 80 14.62 -17.60 4.29
N TYR A 81 14.58 -16.39 4.88
CA TYR A 81 14.82 -15.16 4.15
C TYR A 81 16.21 -15.12 3.50
N ARG A 82 17.27 -15.50 4.24
CA ARG A 82 18.63 -15.56 3.68
C ARG A 82 18.76 -16.58 2.57
N ALA A 83 18.12 -17.74 2.69
CA ALA A 83 18.11 -18.75 1.64
C ALA A 83 17.46 -18.20 0.36
N MET A 84 16.31 -17.52 0.51
CA MET A 84 15.66 -16.85 -0.61
C MET A 84 16.52 -15.74 -1.22
N ASP A 85 17.23 -14.96 -0.39
CA ASP A 85 18.06 -13.84 -0.86
C ASP A 85 19.29 -14.31 -1.64
N LEU A 86 19.87 -15.45 -1.25
CA LEU A 86 20.96 -16.08 -1.98
C LEU A 86 20.50 -16.70 -3.31
N ALA A 87 19.31 -17.29 -3.34
CA ALA A 87 18.78 -17.94 -4.55
C ALA A 87 18.23 -16.93 -5.58
N LEU A 88 17.63 -15.84 -5.12
CA LEU A 88 17.03 -14.81 -5.97
C LEU A 88 17.31 -13.41 -5.36
N PRO A 89 18.47 -12.81 -5.62
CA PRO A 89 18.83 -11.50 -5.10
C PRO A 89 17.82 -10.41 -5.49
N GLY A 90 17.46 -9.52 -4.55
CA GLY A 90 16.40 -8.52 -4.77
C GLY A 90 15.01 -9.15 -4.73
N HIS A 91 14.10 -8.74 -5.60
CA HIS A 91 12.75 -9.30 -5.74
C HIS A 91 11.96 -9.40 -4.42
N GLY A 92 12.06 -8.37 -3.55
CA GLY A 92 11.38 -8.34 -2.24
C GLY A 92 9.87 -8.61 -2.33
N TYR A 93 9.25 -8.17 -3.42
CA TYR A 93 7.82 -8.39 -3.69
C TYR A 93 7.44 -9.88 -3.91
N VAL A 94 8.39 -10.74 -4.29
CA VAL A 94 8.21 -12.19 -4.37
C VAL A 94 8.37 -12.82 -3.00
N LYS A 95 9.46 -12.43 -2.30
CA LYS A 95 9.85 -13.01 -1.00
C LYS A 95 8.83 -12.72 0.08
N SER A 96 8.17 -11.55 0.02
CA SER A 96 7.19 -11.13 1.03
C SER A 96 6.03 -12.11 1.18
N ALA A 97 5.55 -12.71 0.09
CA ALA A 97 4.47 -13.71 0.17
C ALA A 97 4.91 -14.98 0.92
N ILE A 98 6.14 -15.43 0.70
CA ILE A 98 6.72 -16.60 1.42
C ILE A 98 7.00 -16.23 2.87
N ASP A 99 7.58 -15.06 3.12
CA ASP A 99 7.92 -14.56 4.45
C ASP A 99 6.68 -14.42 5.33
N MET A 100 5.59 -13.82 4.82
CA MET A 100 4.31 -13.75 5.54
C MET A 100 3.79 -15.14 5.93
N ALA A 101 3.84 -16.12 5.03
CA ALA A 101 3.41 -17.46 5.34
C ALA A 101 4.29 -18.13 6.40
N CYS A 102 5.60 -17.85 6.42
CA CYS A 102 6.51 -18.34 7.47
C CYS A 102 6.21 -17.69 8.82
N TRP A 103 5.96 -16.38 8.86
CA TRP A 103 5.57 -15.69 10.09
C TRP A 103 4.23 -16.17 10.64
N ASP A 104 3.26 -16.44 9.77
CA ASP A 104 1.98 -17.05 10.15
C ASP A 104 2.19 -18.42 10.81
N LEU A 105 3.02 -19.28 10.19
CA LEU A 105 3.39 -20.57 10.76
C LEU A 105 4.14 -20.46 12.09
N ALA A 106 5.06 -19.51 12.20
CA ALA A 106 5.80 -19.29 13.44
C ALA A 106 4.87 -18.87 14.59
N ALA A 107 3.89 -18.01 14.31
CA ALA A 107 2.88 -17.59 15.27
C ALA A 107 1.98 -18.74 15.72
N GLN A 108 1.48 -19.53 14.77
CA GLN A 108 0.67 -20.72 15.05
C GLN A 108 1.45 -21.74 15.89
N ALA A 109 2.71 -22.03 15.55
CA ALA A 109 3.56 -22.95 16.30
C ALA A 109 3.87 -22.46 17.73
N ALA A 110 3.96 -21.15 17.93
CA ALA A 110 4.13 -20.56 19.26
C ALA A 110 2.81 -20.46 20.05
N GLY A 111 1.66 -20.70 19.43
CA GLY A 111 0.34 -20.50 20.05
C GLY A 111 0.04 -19.04 20.37
N LEU A 112 0.63 -18.09 19.63
CA LEU A 112 0.53 -16.65 19.86
C LEU A 112 -0.06 -15.94 18.64
N PRO A 113 -0.76 -14.83 18.84
CA PRO A 113 -1.03 -13.90 17.75
C PRO A 113 0.27 -13.37 17.12
N LEU A 114 0.29 -13.19 15.80
CA LEU A 114 1.48 -12.68 15.11
C LEU A 114 1.97 -11.33 15.67
N CYS A 115 1.07 -10.44 16.05
CA CYS A 115 1.45 -9.16 16.66
C CYS A 115 2.28 -9.32 17.95
N ASP A 116 2.07 -10.38 18.72
CA ASP A 116 2.85 -10.63 19.94
C ASP A 116 4.29 -11.08 19.62
N LEU A 117 4.48 -11.84 18.53
CA LEU A 117 5.82 -12.15 18.02
C LEU A 117 6.54 -10.92 17.44
N LEU A 118 5.81 -9.94 16.95
CA LEU A 118 6.36 -8.71 16.37
C LEU A 118 6.59 -7.59 17.39
N GLY A 119 6.54 -7.90 18.69
CA GLY A 119 6.83 -6.94 19.76
C GLY A 119 5.62 -6.53 20.59
N GLY A 120 4.46 -7.12 20.34
CA GLY A 120 3.25 -6.94 21.11
C GLY A 120 2.23 -5.99 20.47
N ARG A 121 1.00 -6.11 20.98
CA ARG A 121 -0.11 -5.26 20.57
C ARG A 121 0.05 -3.87 21.18
N THR A 122 -0.10 -2.83 20.37
CA THR A 122 -0.28 -1.46 20.89
C THR A 122 -1.67 -1.35 21.53
N ASP A 123 -1.74 -0.74 22.71
CA ASP A 123 -3.01 -0.48 23.36
C ASP A 123 -3.76 0.62 22.61
N GLY A 124 -5.04 0.36 22.35
CA GLY A 124 -5.95 1.32 21.74
C GLY A 124 -6.37 1.00 20.32
N SER A 125 -7.27 1.83 19.82
CA SER A 125 -7.75 1.76 18.43
C SER A 125 -6.80 2.52 17.50
N VAL A 126 -6.58 1.97 16.31
CA VAL A 126 -5.91 2.68 15.22
C VAL A 126 -6.95 3.50 14.48
N ARG A 127 -6.73 4.81 14.36
CA ARG A 127 -7.58 5.69 13.56
C ARG A 127 -7.36 5.40 12.09
N LEU A 128 -8.42 5.11 11.38
CA LEU A 128 -8.38 4.89 9.94
C LEU A 128 -8.64 6.21 9.20
N HIS A 129 -8.06 6.34 8.02
CA HIS A 129 -8.42 7.40 7.08
C HIS A 129 -9.30 6.86 5.95
N SER A 130 -10.19 7.69 5.44
CA SER A 130 -10.86 7.45 4.17
C SER A 130 -9.92 7.83 3.02
N SER A 131 -9.95 7.06 1.95
CA SER A 131 -9.20 7.39 0.73
C SER A 131 -10.14 8.09 -0.26
N ILE A 132 -9.86 9.36 -0.54
CA ILE A 132 -10.62 10.17 -1.50
C ILE A 132 -9.90 10.06 -2.85
N PRO A 133 -10.52 9.43 -3.87
CA PRO A 133 -9.88 9.21 -5.17
C PRO A 133 -9.68 10.54 -5.93
N SER A 134 -8.86 10.51 -6.99
CA SER A 134 -8.77 11.66 -7.91
C SER A 134 -10.11 11.93 -8.60
N GLY A 135 -10.51 13.20 -8.69
CA GLY A 135 -11.77 13.60 -9.29
C GLY A 135 -11.88 15.11 -9.45
N THR A 136 -13.05 15.57 -9.88
CA THR A 136 -13.42 16.99 -9.87
C THR A 136 -13.69 17.46 -8.44
N PRO A 137 -13.63 18.76 -8.13
CA PRO A 137 -13.95 19.26 -6.80
C PRO A 137 -15.29 18.77 -6.25
N ASP A 138 -16.35 18.76 -7.05
CA ASP A 138 -17.68 18.30 -6.64
C ASP A 138 -17.70 16.80 -6.31
N GLU A 139 -17.01 15.97 -7.09
CA GLU A 139 -16.87 14.54 -6.81
C GLU A 139 -16.10 14.30 -5.50
N LEU A 140 -15.04 15.07 -5.26
CA LEU A 140 -14.25 14.97 -4.04
C LEU A 140 -15.05 15.35 -2.80
N LEU A 141 -15.87 16.41 -2.87
CA LEU A 141 -16.76 16.81 -1.79
C LEU A 141 -17.79 15.73 -1.48
N ALA A 142 -18.40 15.13 -2.52
CA ALA A 142 -19.33 14.03 -2.35
C ALA A 142 -18.68 12.80 -1.69
N GLU A 143 -17.45 12.47 -2.05
CA GLU A 143 -16.71 11.36 -1.40
C GLU A 143 -16.40 11.66 0.08
N ILE A 144 -16.08 12.91 0.44
CA ILE A 144 -15.89 13.32 1.82
C ILE A 144 -17.20 13.18 2.61
N ASP A 145 -18.33 13.60 2.04
CA ASP A 145 -19.63 13.48 2.71
C ASP A 145 -20.03 12.01 2.92
N LEU A 146 -19.73 11.13 1.96
CA LEU A 146 -19.90 9.68 2.13
C LEU A 146 -19.00 9.15 3.26
N ALA A 147 -17.75 9.54 3.29
CA ALA A 147 -16.82 9.14 4.34
C ALA A 147 -17.25 9.62 5.73
N ARG A 148 -17.76 10.85 5.84
CA ARG A 148 -18.36 11.40 7.08
C ARG A 148 -19.54 10.57 7.56
N ALA A 149 -20.42 10.18 6.64
CA ALA A 149 -21.58 9.32 6.96
C ALA A 149 -21.15 7.96 7.49
N GLU A 150 -19.98 7.44 7.12
CA GLU A 150 -19.36 6.23 7.64
C GLU A 150 -18.57 6.45 8.94
N GLY A 151 -18.45 7.69 9.41
CA GLY A 151 -17.79 8.05 10.68
C GLY A 151 -16.30 8.35 10.54
N TYR A 152 -15.76 8.50 9.34
CA TYR A 152 -14.38 8.94 9.15
C TYR A 152 -14.23 10.43 9.49
N THR A 153 -13.13 10.74 10.16
CA THR A 153 -12.71 12.11 10.51
C THR A 153 -11.28 12.40 10.05
N PHE A 154 -10.68 11.46 9.36
CA PHE A 154 -9.36 11.61 8.75
C PHE A 154 -9.45 11.19 7.29
N HIS A 155 -8.99 12.07 6.37
CA HIS A 155 -9.13 11.90 4.95
C HIS A 155 -7.76 11.99 4.26
N SER A 156 -7.51 11.13 3.28
CA SER A 156 -6.34 11.19 2.41
C SER A 156 -6.80 11.37 0.96
N ALA A 157 -6.62 12.58 0.42
CA ALA A 157 -7.08 12.93 -0.91
C ALA A 157 -5.98 12.71 -1.95
N LYS A 158 -6.32 12.04 -3.05
CA LYS A 158 -5.41 11.81 -4.18
C LYS A 158 -5.38 13.04 -5.08
N ILE A 159 -4.18 13.56 -5.29
CA ILE A 159 -3.84 14.64 -6.21
C ILE A 159 -2.71 14.20 -7.14
N GLY A 160 -2.08 15.08 -7.90
CA GLY A 160 -0.95 14.74 -8.78
C GLY A 160 -1.29 14.76 -10.26
N ALA A 161 -2.26 15.59 -10.63
CA ALA A 161 -2.60 15.91 -12.01
C ALA A 161 -1.84 17.18 -12.46
N ASP A 162 -2.54 18.12 -13.03
CA ASP A 162 -2.05 19.45 -13.31
C ASP A 162 -1.96 20.29 -12.02
N VAL A 163 -0.88 21.05 -11.84
CA VAL A 163 -0.61 21.81 -10.62
C VAL A 163 -1.70 22.84 -10.29
N GLU A 164 -2.23 23.54 -11.29
CA GLU A 164 -3.27 24.55 -11.07
C GLU A 164 -4.57 23.89 -10.59
N ALA A 165 -4.93 22.77 -11.24
CA ALA A 165 -6.08 21.97 -10.83
C ALA A 165 -5.89 21.35 -9.43
N ASP A 166 -4.68 20.92 -9.09
CA ASP A 166 -4.37 20.36 -7.76
C ASP A 166 -4.44 21.45 -6.68
N VAL A 167 -3.95 22.65 -6.95
CA VAL A 167 -4.08 23.80 -6.03
C VAL A 167 -5.56 24.14 -5.79
N GLU A 168 -6.41 24.10 -6.82
CA GLU A 168 -7.84 24.31 -6.66
C GLU A 168 -8.49 23.21 -5.82
N ARG A 169 -8.15 21.93 -6.07
CA ARG A 169 -8.62 20.80 -5.27
C ARG A 169 -8.21 20.92 -3.79
N ILE A 170 -6.95 21.24 -3.53
CA ILE A 170 -6.43 21.44 -2.18
C ILE A 170 -7.25 22.51 -1.44
N ARG A 171 -7.48 23.65 -2.08
CA ARG A 171 -8.27 24.77 -1.49
C ARG A 171 -9.72 24.38 -1.25
N THR A 172 -10.32 23.70 -2.22
CA THR A 172 -11.72 23.25 -2.12
C THR A 172 -11.91 22.29 -0.96
N LEU A 173 -11.02 21.30 -0.85
CA LEU A 173 -11.10 20.29 0.20
C LEU A 173 -10.80 20.87 1.59
N ASP A 174 -9.80 21.74 1.70
CA ASP A 174 -9.49 22.40 2.99
C ASP A 174 -10.66 23.25 3.46
N ALA A 175 -11.28 24.04 2.57
CA ALA A 175 -12.44 24.86 2.89
C ALA A 175 -13.68 24.05 3.32
N ALA A 176 -13.74 22.77 2.93
CA ALA A 176 -14.83 21.86 3.30
C ALA A 176 -14.62 21.16 4.64
N MET A 177 -13.41 21.21 5.22
CA MET A 177 -13.13 20.54 6.49
C MET A 177 -13.89 21.18 7.64
N VAL A 178 -14.40 20.33 8.53
CA VAL A 178 -15.07 20.78 9.75
C VAL A 178 -14.17 20.56 10.99
N PRO A 179 -14.41 21.25 12.12
CA PRO A 179 -13.60 21.08 13.32
C PRO A 179 -13.51 19.61 13.77
N GLY A 180 -12.30 19.13 13.98
CA GLY A 180 -12.02 17.75 14.38
C GLY A 180 -11.69 16.81 13.22
N GLU A 181 -11.81 17.26 11.97
CA GLU A 181 -11.33 16.52 10.81
C GLU A 181 -9.86 16.84 10.50
N GLU A 182 -9.20 15.87 9.88
CA GLU A 182 -7.84 16.00 9.36
C GLU A 182 -7.81 15.60 7.90
N LEU A 183 -7.01 16.32 7.12
CA LEU A 183 -6.85 16.09 5.69
C LEU A 183 -5.36 16.01 5.34
N THR A 184 -4.98 14.98 4.59
CA THR A 184 -3.67 14.83 3.96
C THR A 184 -3.84 14.70 2.45
N PHE A 185 -2.77 14.99 1.73
CA PHE A 185 -2.76 14.90 0.28
C PHE A 185 -1.67 13.94 -0.18
N ASP A 186 -2.04 13.00 -1.04
CA ASP A 186 -1.11 12.04 -1.62
C ASP A 186 -1.01 12.25 -3.14
N VAL A 187 0.17 12.63 -3.57
CA VAL A 187 0.51 12.91 -4.97
C VAL A 187 0.86 11.63 -5.72
N ASN A 188 1.16 10.56 -5.02
CA ASN A 188 1.61 9.29 -5.59
C ASN A 188 2.76 9.46 -6.60
N ARG A 189 3.77 10.25 -6.26
CA ARG A 189 5.00 10.47 -7.05
C ARG A 189 4.79 11.13 -8.40
N SER A 190 3.71 11.90 -8.56
CA SER A 190 3.29 12.42 -9.87
C SER A 190 3.93 13.72 -10.27
N TRP A 191 4.28 14.57 -9.30
CA TRP A 191 4.87 15.86 -9.60
C TRP A 191 6.37 15.78 -9.89
N THR A 192 6.84 16.63 -10.79
CA THR A 192 8.26 16.98 -10.87
C THR A 192 8.66 17.86 -9.67
N PRO A 193 9.95 17.98 -9.35
CA PRO A 193 10.39 18.90 -8.28
C PRO A 193 9.90 20.34 -8.46
N ALA A 194 9.87 20.86 -9.70
CA ALA A 194 9.40 22.21 -9.99
C ALA A 194 7.89 22.37 -9.73
N GLU A 195 7.08 21.39 -10.12
CA GLU A 195 5.65 21.34 -9.84
C GLU A 195 5.38 21.23 -8.34
N ALA A 196 6.12 20.38 -7.64
CA ALA A 196 6.03 20.25 -6.18
C ALA A 196 6.32 21.58 -5.49
N ILE A 197 7.42 22.27 -5.83
CA ILE A 197 7.77 23.59 -5.27
C ILE A 197 6.65 24.59 -5.53
N THR A 198 6.09 24.61 -6.74
CA THR A 198 5.00 25.54 -7.09
C THR A 198 3.74 25.26 -6.28
N ALA A 199 3.28 24.00 -6.23
CA ALA A 199 2.08 23.61 -5.48
C ALA A 199 2.24 23.88 -3.98
N LEU A 200 3.36 23.43 -3.39
CA LEU A 200 3.63 23.57 -1.96
C LEU A 200 3.73 25.03 -1.53
N ASN A 201 4.42 25.89 -2.31
CA ASN A 201 4.50 27.31 -2.00
C ASN A 201 3.15 28.03 -2.13
N THR A 202 2.32 27.63 -3.09
CA THR A 202 1.01 28.24 -3.35
C THR A 202 -0.04 27.87 -2.30
N THR A 203 0.15 26.75 -1.60
CA THR A 203 -0.81 26.18 -0.64
C THR A 203 -0.22 25.98 0.76
N ARG A 204 0.93 26.59 1.07
CA ARG A 204 1.68 26.38 2.31
C ARG A 204 0.91 26.71 3.59
N GLU A 205 -0.06 27.61 3.53
CA GLU A 205 -0.91 27.97 4.67
C GLU A 205 -1.90 26.85 5.02
N ILE A 206 -2.26 26.04 4.03
CA ILE A 206 -3.26 24.97 4.08
C ILE A 206 -2.59 23.65 4.44
N LEU A 207 -1.56 23.28 3.69
CA LEU A 207 -0.95 21.96 3.73
C LEU A 207 -0.27 21.70 5.09
N ARG A 208 -0.55 20.51 5.64
CA ARG A 208 0.09 19.96 6.84
C ARG A 208 0.98 18.78 6.47
N VAL A 209 0.45 17.85 5.66
CA VAL A 209 1.16 16.65 5.19
C VAL A 209 0.87 16.46 3.71
N VAL A 210 1.93 16.29 2.94
CA VAL A 210 1.88 15.88 1.53
C VAL A 210 2.71 14.62 1.37
N GLU A 211 2.06 13.55 0.94
CA GLU A 211 2.68 12.25 0.73
C GLU A 211 3.22 12.15 -0.69
N GLN A 212 4.45 11.65 -0.81
CA GLN A 212 5.11 11.31 -2.08
C GLN A 212 4.96 12.37 -3.18
N PRO A 213 5.35 13.64 -2.98
CA PRO A 213 5.19 14.67 -4.01
C PRO A 213 5.95 14.33 -5.30
N CYS A 214 7.15 13.75 -5.22
CA CYS A 214 8.01 13.44 -6.37
C CYS A 214 8.34 11.95 -6.43
N GLU A 215 9.00 11.52 -7.53
CA GLU A 215 9.31 10.11 -7.80
C GLU A 215 10.30 9.52 -6.79
N THR A 216 11.33 10.27 -6.38
CA THR A 216 12.40 9.75 -5.52
C THR A 216 12.56 10.58 -4.24
N TYR A 217 13.07 9.93 -3.19
CA TYR A 217 13.39 10.61 -1.93
C TYR A 217 14.38 11.78 -2.13
N GLY A 218 15.37 11.62 -3.01
CA GLY A 218 16.32 12.69 -3.33
C GLY A 218 15.64 13.93 -3.93
N GLN A 219 14.59 13.74 -4.73
CA GLN A 219 13.80 14.84 -5.28
C GLN A 219 12.92 15.54 -4.22
N HIS A 220 12.53 14.82 -3.16
CA HIS A 220 11.79 15.43 -2.04
C HIS A 220 12.65 16.38 -1.19
N LEU A 221 13.98 16.20 -1.22
CA LEU A 221 14.94 17.01 -0.46
C LEU A 221 15.43 18.25 -1.21
N ALA A 222 15.14 18.36 -2.50
CA ALA A 222 15.57 19.46 -3.35
C ALA A 222 14.64 20.67 -3.27
#